data_6df12cd78b4d282c915e9eff625571b6
#
_entry.id   6df12cd78b4d282c915e9eff625571b6
#
_cell.length_a   1.000
_cell.length_b   1.000
_cell.length_c   1.000
_cell.angle_alpha   90.00
_cell.angle_beta   90.00
_cell.angle_gamma   90.00
#
_symmetry.space_group_name_H-M   'P 1'
#
loop_
_entity.id
_entity.type
_entity.pdbx_description
1 polymer ?
#
loop_
_entity_poly.entity_id
_entity_poly.type
_entity_poly.pdbx_seq_one_letter_code
_entity_poly.pdbx_strand_id
1 'polypeptide(L)'
;QLALAALEVGEGALHRPDAPQRLALWREALREHLRRLFMDSPRLLGQGRTPCMPLLVACPGLQPELQYASLALQAWLEQHVLGMPMSPWLQGCQKNPGAWLLQWVHESPTVPAQLLLGAMPMGGALQCTWPVLELDDGGAVLKQLSVHMRADDAFTSRPHLGGRCLETGCWSRAGAVPVHDVWTRLAMRIAEVTFLAQDTQGKRLQAGAWSLGAGESIAWCETARGVLVHWLQVDGQGRIERYSVLAPTEWNFHPQGAVAQLVRALPELVAPHAV
;
A
#
# COMPACT_ATOMS: atom_id res chain seq x y z
N GLN A 1 17.43 5.24 7.22
CA GLN A 1 18.51 5.71 6.33
C GLN A 1 18.14 7.02 5.64
N LEU A 2 17.01 7.11 4.88
CA LEU A 2 16.62 8.33 4.17
C LEU A 2 16.49 9.55 5.10
N ALA A 3 15.90 9.39 6.27
CA ALA A 3 15.75 10.47 7.23
C ALA A 3 17.10 10.99 7.77
N LEU A 4 18.06 10.10 7.99
CA LEU A 4 19.41 10.50 8.39
C LEU A 4 20.15 11.20 7.24
N ALA A 5 20.04 10.66 6.01
CA ALA A 5 20.66 11.29 4.83
C ALA A 5 20.09 12.69 4.54
N ALA A 6 18.84 12.96 4.88
CA ALA A 6 18.24 14.28 4.72
C ALA A 6 18.86 15.34 5.65
N LEU A 7 19.44 14.94 6.78
CA LEU A 7 20.13 15.89 7.68
C LEU A 7 21.44 16.43 7.10
N GLU A 8 22.03 15.71 6.13
CA GLU A 8 23.28 16.13 5.47
C GLU A 8 23.04 17.16 4.36
N VAL A 9 21.79 17.36 3.95
CA VAL A 9 21.40 18.37 2.95
C VAL A 9 20.83 19.62 3.63
N GLY A 10 20.85 20.74 2.93
CA GLY A 10 20.36 22.02 3.49
C GLY A 10 18.88 21.97 3.88
N GLU A 11 18.50 22.83 4.83
CA GLU A 11 17.11 22.98 5.26
C GLU A 11 16.16 23.18 4.08
N GLY A 12 15.03 22.49 4.09
CA GLY A 12 14.05 22.52 2.99
C GLY A 12 14.45 21.71 1.77
N ALA A 13 15.62 21.09 1.75
CA ALA A 13 16.04 20.23 0.64
C ALA A 13 15.36 18.86 0.67
N LEU A 14 14.93 18.39 -0.49
CA LEU A 14 14.36 17.06 -0.69
C LEU A 14 15.47 16.07 -1.01
N HIS A 15 15.69 15.11 -0.14
CA HIS A 15 16.50 13.94 -0.42
C HIS A 15 15.64 12.85 -1.07
N ARG A 16 16.06 12.34 -2.22
CA ARG A 16 15.38 11.25 -2.93
C ARG A 16 16.18 9.95 -2.81
N PRO A 17 15.50 8.79 -2.77
CA PRO A 17 16.17 7.51 -2.74
C PRO A 17 16.98 7.30 -4.04
N ASP A 18 18.12 6.66 -3.92
CA ASP A 18 18.94 6.19 -5.04
C ASP A 18 18.29 4.98 -5.76
N ALA A 19 18.89 4.53 -6.86
CA ALA A 19 18.35 3.41 -7.63
C ALA A 19 18.28 2.09 -6.85
N PRO A 20 19.30 1.68 -6.06
CA PRO A 20 19.22 0.52 -5.16
C PRO A 20 18.09 0.61 -4.13
N GLN A 21 17.91 1.76 -3.51
CA GLN A 21 16.85 1.98 -2.50
C GLN A 21 15.46 1.90 -3.14
N ARG A 22 15.26 2.49 -4.32
CA ARG A 22 14.00 2.36 -5.07
C ARG A 22 13.72 0.91 -5.45
N LEU A 23 14.74 0.17 -5.91
CA LEU A 23 14.59 -1.24 -6.25
C LEU A 23 14.21 -2.08 -5.03
N ALA A 24 14.81 -1.81 -3.87
CA ALA A 24 14.48 -2.50 -2.63
C ALA A 24 13.02 -2.26 -2.22
N LEU A 25 12.55 -1.01 -2.29
CA LEU A 25 11.16 -0.65 -2.01
C LEU A 25 10.18 -1.34 -2.98
N TRP A 26 10.48 -1.31 -4.27
CA TRP A 26 9.68 -1.97 -5.29
C TRP A 26 9.57 -3.48 -5.06
N ARG A 27 10.70 -4.15 -4.77
CA ARG A 27 10.75 -5.59 -4.48
C ARG A 27 9.95 -5.96 -3.23
N GLU A 28 10.06 -5.16 -2.18
CA GLU A 28 9.31 -5.39 -0.95
C GLU A 28 7.82 -5.26 -1.18
N ALA A 29 7.37 -4.22 -1.87
CA ALA A 29 5.97 -4.02 -2.18
C ALA A 29 5.41 -5.15 -3.06
N LEU A 30 6.14 -5.54 -4.11
CA LEU A 30 5.76 -6.68 -4.96
C LEU A 30 5.64 -7.97 -4.15
N ARG A 31 6.64 -8.29 -3.31
CA ARG A 31 6.65 -9.46 -2.44
C ARG A 31 5.44 -9.47 -1.51
N GLU A 32 5.16 -8.36 -0.85
CA GLU A 32 4.06 -8.28 0.11
C GLU A 32 2.69 -8.45 -0.59
N HIS A 33 2.49 -7.84 -1.76
CA HIS A 33 1.27 -8.04 -2.54
C HIS A 33 1.11 -9.48 -2.99
N LEU A 34 2.15 -10.09 -3.57
CA LEU A 34 2.10 -11.48 -4.01
C LEU A 34 1.90 -12.45 -2.84
N ARG A 35 2.56 -12.20 -1.71
CA ARG A 35 2.33 -12.97 -0.48
C ARG A 35 0.86 -12.90 -0.06
N ARG A 36 0.26 -11.73 -0.08
CA ARG A 36 -1.17 -11.56 0.21
C ARG A 36 -2.05 -12.35 -0.76
N LEU A 37 -1.76 -12.30 -2.05
CA LEU A 37 -2.56 -12.98 -3.07
C LEU A 37 -2.46 -14.52 -3.00
N PHE A 38 -1.27 -15.06 -2.77
CA PHE A 38 -1.03 -16.50 -2.85
C PHE A 38 -0.96 -17.22 -1.51
N MET A 39 -0.74 -16.50 -0.41
CA MET A 39 -0.61 -17.08 0.93
C MET A 39 -1.76 -16.72 1.86
N ASP A 40 -2.07 -15.43 1.99
CA ASP A 40 -3.06 -14.98 2.97
C ASP A 40 -4.49 -15.08 2.43
N SER A 41 -4.74 -14.61 1.19
CA SER A 41 -6.07 -14.62 0.60
C SER A 41 -6.67 -16.03 0.46
N PRO A 42 -5.91 -17.08 0.03
CA PRO A 42 -6.44 -18.45 0.04
C PRO A 42 -6.87 -18.94 1.41
N ARG A 43 -6.16 -18.54 2.47
CA ARG A 43 -6.52 -18.91 3.86
C ARG A 43 -7.76 -18.18 4.36
N LEU A 44 -7.87 -16.88 4.04
CA LEU A 44 -8.91 -16.01 4.58
C LEU A 44 -10.20 -16.04 3.76
N LEU A 45 -10.09 -16.17 2.43
CA LEU A 45 -11.22 -16.04 1.50
C LEU A 45 -11.55 -17.35 0.78
N GLY A 46 -10.65 -18.33 0.83
CA GLY A 46 -10.66 -19.49 -0.06
C GLY A 46 -11.49 -20.69 0.41
N GLN A 47 -12.26 -20.63 1.48
CA GLN A 47 -13.09 -21.73 1.97
C GLN A 47 -12.37 -23.10 1.94
N GLY A 48 -11.16 -23.18 2.50
CA GLY A 48 -10.34 -24.39 2.55
C GLY A 48 -9.30 -24.51 1.41
N ARG A 49 -9.14 -23.51 0.56
CA ARG A 49 -8.05 -23.52 -0.43
C ARG A 49 -6.70 -23.40 0.25
N THR A 50 -5.77 -24.23 -0.21
CA THR A 50 -4.40 -24.23 0.32
C THR A 50 -3.57 -23.09 -0.26
N PRO A 51 -2.76 -22.39 0.55
CA PRO A 51 -1.77 -21.43 0.05
C PRO A 51 -0.82 -22.06 -0.97
N CYS A 52 -0.45 -21.31 -2.00
CA CYS A 52 0.39 -21.80 -3.08
C CYS A 52 1.82 -21.24 -2.99
N MET A 53 2.59 -21.71 -2.00
CA MET A 53 4.00 -21.36 -1.83
C MET A 53 4.86 -21.63 -3.08
N PRO A 54 4.72 -22.76 -3.80
CA PRO A 54 5.52 -23.03 -5.00
C PRO A 54 5.37 -21.95 -6.07
N LEU A 55 4.17 -21.41 -6.29
CA LEU A 55 3.96 -20.30 -7.23
C LEU A 55 4.71 -19.03 -6.77
N LEU A 56 4.63 -18.71 -5.49
CA LEU A 56 5.30 -17.54 -4.95
C LEU A 56 6.83 -17.65 -5.10
N VAL A 57 7.39 -18.83 -4.79
CA VAL A 57 8.83 -19.09 -4.94
C VAL A 57 9.27 -19.04 -6.40
N ALA A 58 8.43 -19.50 -7.33
CA ALA A 58 8.72 -19.48 -8.77
C ALA A 58 8.54 -18.09 -9.42
N CYS A 59 8.07 -17.08 -8.68
CA CYS A 59 7.87 -15.74 -9.24
C CYS A 59 9.20 -15.08 -9.60
N PRO A 60 9.44 -14.72 -10.87
CA PRO A 60 10.69 -14.09 -11.29
C PRO A 60 10.97 -12.77 -10.56
N GLY A 61 9.90 -11.99 -10.24
CA GLY A 61 10.02 -10.72 -9.54
C GLY A 61 10.57 -10.80 -8.11
N LEU A 62 10.68 -12.01 -7.54
CA LEU A 62 11.21 -12.24 -6.20
C LEU A 62 12.62 -12.82 -6.20
N GLN A 63 13.19 -13.09 -7.38
CA GLN A 63 14.56 -13.60 -7.50
C GLN A 63 15.59 -12.47 -7.28
N PRO A 64 16.74 -12.77 -6.66
CA PRO A 64 17.74 -11.74 -6.31
C PRO A 64 18.29 -10.96 -7.50
N GLU A 65 18.42 -11.62 -8.65
CA GLU A 65 19.06 -11.08 -9.86
C GLU A 65 18.13 -10.17 -10.66
N LEU A 66 16.84 -10.18 -10.35
CA LEU A 66 15.90 -9.42 -11.16
C LEU A 66 15.94 -7.93 -10.86
N GLN A 67 16.09 -7.15 -11.92
CA GLN A 67 15.83 -5.72 -11.95
C GLN A 67 14.33 -5.47 -12.20
N TYR A 68 13.88 -4.20 -12.15
CA TYR A 68 12.49 -3.81 -12.43
C TYR A 68 11.90 -4.51 -13.65
N ALA A 69 10.59 -4.62 -13.68
CA ALA A 69 9.73 -5.02 -14.80
C ALA A 69 10.42 -5.83 -15.91
N SER A 70 10.55 -7.12 -15.72
CA SER A 70 11.08 -8.01 -16.75
C SER A 70 9.95 -8.69 -17.53
N LEU A 71 10.24 -9.08 -18.78
CA LEU A 71 9.31 -9.89 -19.58
C LEU A 71 8.93 -11.19 -18.88
N ALA A 72 9.86 -11.78 -18.10
CA ALA A 72 9.59 -12.98 -17.33
C ALA A 72 8.56 -12.74 -16.22
N LEU A 73 8.64 -11.59 -15.50
CA LEU A 73 7.64 -11.22 -14.51
C LEU A 73 6.29 -10.94 -15.16
N GLN A 74 6.26 -10.24 -16.29
CA GLN A 74 5.03 -9.97 -17.02
C GLN A 74 4.33 -11.26 -17.46
N ALA A 75 5.06 -12.17 -18.12
CA ALA A 75 4.53 -13.46 -18.53
C ALA A 75 4.02 -14.30 -17.33
N TRP A 76 4.74 -14.28 -16.22
CA TRP A 76 4.32 -14.98 -15.02
C TRP A 76 3.01 -14.39 -14.44
N LEU A 77 2.87 -13.07 -14.41
CA LEU A 77 1.65 -12.40 -13.95
C LEU A 77 0.48 -12.66 -14.90
N GLU A 78 0.70 -12.61 -16.21
CA GLU A 78 -0.31 -12.95 -17.22
C GLU A 78 -0.87 -14.36 -17.01
N GLN A 79 0.02 -15.30 -16.73
CA GLN A 79 -0.38 -16.71 -16.53
C GLN A 79 -1.06 -16.95 -15.17
N HIS A 80 -0.51 -16.41 -14.07
CA HIS A 80 -0.90 -16.82 -12.72
C HIS A 80 -1.79 -15.83 -11.98
N VAL A 81 -1.82 -14.57 -12.43
CA VAL A 81 -2.60 -13.50 -11.77
C VAL A 81 -3.72 -13.00 -12.67
N LEU A 82 -3.40 -12.60 -13.92
CA LEU A 82 -4.35 -11.91 -14.78
C LEU A 82 -5.22 -12.84 -15.61
N GLY A 83 -4.69 -13.99 -16.07
CA GLY A 83 -5.37 -14.92 -16.99
C GLY A 83 -5.51 -14.37 -18.41
N MET A 84 -4.84 -13.26 -18.71
CA MET A 84 -4.85 -12.59 -20.01
C MET A 84 -3.61 -11.70 -20.18
N PRO A 85 -3.31 -11.21 -21.40
CA PRO A 85 -2.19 -10.31 -21.63
C PRO A 85 -2.28 -9.03 -20.80
N MET A 86 -1.14 -8.57 -20.28
CA MET A 86 -1.05 -7.43 -19.37
C MET A 86 -1.48 -6.11 -20.01
N SER A 87 -1.13 -5.88 -21.27
CA SER A 87 -1.42 -4.61 -21.94
C SER A 87 -2.93 -4.32 -22.04
N PRO A 88 -3.78 -5.21 -22.60
CA PRO A 88 -5.23 -4.98 -22.59
C PRO A 88 -5.81 -4.94 -21.18
N TRP A 89 -5.26 -5.70 -20.22
CA TRP A 89 -5.70 -5.65 -18.83
C TRP A 89 -5.51 -4.26 -18.24
N LEU A 90 -4.32 -3.66 -18.43
CA LEU A 90 -3.99 -2.30 -17.96
C LEU A 90 -4.86 -1.23 -18.61
N GLN A 91 -5.11 -1.34 -19.93
CA GLN A 91 -5.98 -0.41 -20.63
C GLN A 91 -7.40 -0.40 -20.07
N GLY A 92 -7.96 -1.58 -19.79
CA GLY A 92 -9.27 -1.71 -19.15
C GLY A 92 -9.27 -1.10 -17.75
N CYS A 93 -8.26 -1.42 -16.94
CA CYS A 93 -8.12 -0.92 -15.58
C CYS A 93 -7.94 0.61 -15.53
N GLN A 94 -7.14 1.18 -16.40
CA GLN A 94 -6.94 2.65 -16.47
C GLN A 94 -8.18 3.41 -16.89
N LYS A 95 -9.00 2.82 -17.76
CA LYS A 95 -10.24 3.44 -18.26
C LYS A 95 -11.31 3.53 -17.17
N ASN A 96 -11.55 2.44 -16.45
CA ASN A 96 -12.49 2.37 -15.34
C ASN A 96 -12.14 1.21 -14.41
N PRO A 97 -11.30 1.42 -13.38
CA PRO A 97 -10.81 0.34 -12.52
C PRO A 97 -11.90 -0.51 -11.89
N GLY A 98 -12.93 0.12 -11.32
CA GLY A 98 -14.00 -0.60 -10.63
C GLY A 98 -14.80 -1.52 -11.56
N ALA A 99 -15.29 -1.00 -12.68
CA ALA A 99 -16.02 -1.79 -13.66
C ALA A 99 -15.14 -2.86 -14.30
N TRP A 100 -13.88 -2.54 -14.61
CA TRP A 100 -12.93 -3.49 -15.17
C TRP A 100 -12.63 -4.66 -14.23
N LEU A 101 -12.31 -4.37 -12.96
CA LEU A 101 -12.04 -5.41 -11.98
C LEU A 101 -13.24 -6.34 -11.79
N LEU A 102 -14.45 -5.77 -11.77
CA LEU A 102 -15.69 -6.53 -11.68
C LEU A 102 -15.87 -7.47 -12.88
N GLN A 103 -15.68 -6.99 -14.11
CA GLN A 103 -15.73 -7.81 -15.31
C GLN A 103 -14.63 -8.88 -15.29
N TRP A 104 -13.40 -8.50 -15.01
CA TRP A 104 -12.25 -9.39 -15.03
C TRP A 104 -12.38 -10.58 -14.07
N VAL A 105 -12.89 -10.39 -12.85
CA VAL A 105 -13.05 -11.50 -11.88
C VAL A 105 -14.05 -12.56 -12.35
N HIS A 106 -15.03 -12.19 -13.18
CA HIS A 106 -15.99 -13.12 -13.77
C HIS A 106 -15.41 -13.92 -14.95
N GLU A 107 -14.47 -13.36 -15.67
CA GLU A 107 -13.90 -13.92 -16.88
C GLU A 107 -12.59 -14.70 -16.63
N SER A 108 -11.84 -14.36 -15.60
CA SER A 108 -10.51 -14.91 -15.34
C SER A 108 -10.56 -16.22 -14.53
N PRO A 109 -9.90 -17.29 -14.99
CA PRO A 109 -9.83 -18.58 -14.28
C PRO A 109 -8.76 -18.61 -13.19
N THR A 110 -7.98 -17.53 -13.00
CA THR A 110 -6.87 -17.51 -12.06
C THR A 110 -7.32 -17.59 -10.61
N VAL A 111 -6.47 -18.14 -9.75
CA VAL A 111 -6.76 -18.26 -8.30
C VAL A 111 -7.07 -16.91 -7.67
N PRO A 112 -6.29 -15.83 -7.90
CA PRO A 112 -6.63 -14.52 -7.36
C PRO A 112 -7.99 -13.99 -7.79
N ALA A 113 -8.36 -14.16 -9.07
CA ALA A 113 -9.66 -13.73 -9.57
C ALA A 113 -10.80 -14.51 -8.91
N GLN A 114 -10.68 -15.84 -8.81
CA GLN A 114 -11.70 -16.68 -8.20
C GLN A 114 -11.88 -16.42 -6.69
N LEU A 115 -10.81 -16.11 -5.98
CA LEU A 115 -10.88 -15.69 -4.57
C LEU A 115 -11.61 -14.35 -4.41
N LEU A 116 -11.31 -13.39 -5.29
CA LEU A 116 -11.99 -12.09 -5.30
C LEU A 116 -13.46 -12.24 -5.69
N LEU A 117 -13.79 -13.08 -6.67
CA LEU A 117 -15.17 -13.38 -7.04
C LEU A 117 -15.95 -13.94 -5.85
N GLY A 118 -15.37 -14.90 -5.12
CA GLY A 118 -15.99 -15.48 -3.92
C GLY A 118 -16.16 -14.48 -2.77
N ALA A 119 -15.26 -13.51 -2.65
CA ALA A 119 -15.32 -12.46 -1.62
C ALA A 119 -16.30 -11.31 -1.97
N MET A 120 -16.75 -11.21 -3.22
CA MET A 120 -17.54 -10.08 -3.73
C MET A 120 -18.87 -9.85 -2.99
N PRO A 121 -19.69 -10.89 -2.69
CA PRO A 121 -20.97 -10.65 -2.00
C PRO A 121 -20.81 -9.99 -0.65
N MET A 122 -19.87 -10.44 0.16
CA MET A 122 -19.61 -9.87 1.49
C MET A 122 -18.84 -8.56 1.41
N GLY A 123 -17.76 -8.54 0.64
CA GLY A 123 -16.87 -7.37 0.54
C GLY A 123 -17.53 -6.17 -0.13
N GLY A 124 -18.36 -6.42 -1.16
CA GLY A 124 -19.16 -5.38 -1.82
C GLY A 124 -20.32 -4.85 -0.99
N ALA A 125 -20.87 -5.65 -0.08
CA ALA A 125 -21.90 -5.20 0.87
C ALA A 125 -21.34 -4.28 1.97
N LEU A 126 -20.04 -4.40 2.30
CA LEU A 126 -19.37 -3.57 3.29
C LEU A 126 -18.94 -2.24 2.69
N GLN A 127 -19.89 -1.30 2.62
CA GLN A 127 -19.69 0.04 2.05
C GLN A 127 -19.00 0.97 3.05
N CYS A 128 -17.94 1.63 2.60
CA CYS A 128 -17.25 2.64 3.38
C CYS A 128 -16.44 3.56 2.45
N THR A 129 -16.87 4.80 2.30
CA THR A 129 -16.09 5.85 1.66
C THR A 129 -15.33 6.62 2.72
N TRP A 130 -14.02 6.66 2.61
CA TRP A 130 -13.16 7.31 3.58
C TRP A 130 -12.17 8.26 2.91
N PRO A 131 -11.82 9.40 3.54
CA PRO A 131 -10.79 10.27 2.99
C PRO A 131 -9.43 9.61 3.04
N VAL A 132 -8.67 9.73 1.96
CA VAL A 132 -7.34 9.12 1.82
C VAL A 132 -6.23 10.10 2.22
N LEU A 133 -5.11 9.56 2.67
CA LEU A 133 -3.88 10.32 2.87
C LEU A 133 -3.23 10.53 1.50
N GLU A 134 -3.29 11.74 1.00
CA GLU A 134 -2.63 12.16 -0.23
C GLU A 134 -1.38 12.96 0.11
N LEU A 135 -0.25 12.56 -0.46
CA LEU A 135 1.00 13.30 -0.35
C LEU A 135 1.11 14.29 -1.50
N ASP A 136 1.44 15.52 -1.17
CA ASP A 136 1.67 16.58 -2.14
C ASP A 136 3.15 16.68 -2.53
N ASP A 137 3.43 17.07 -3.76
CA ASP A 137 4.81 17.21 -4.28
C ASP A 137 5.63 18.27 -3.51
N GLY A 138 4.97 19.25 -2.90
CA GLY A 138 5.60 20.31 -2.11
C GLY A 138 5.93 19.91 -0.68
N GLY A 139 5.50 18.73 -0.21
CA GLY A 139 5.75 18.24 1.13
C GLY A 139 4.96 18.97 2.23
N ALA A 140 3.89 19.69 1.91
CA ALA A 140 3.09 20.41 2.90
C ALA A 140 2.43 19.45 3.91
N VAL A 141 1.90 18.32 3.43
CA VAL A 141 1.33 17.27 4.29
C VAL A 141 2.39 16.71 5.25
N LEU A 142 3.60 16.41 4.74
CA LEU A 142 4.70 15.89 5.56
C LEU A 142 5.15 16.90 6.61
N LYS A 143 5.20 18.19 6.26
CA LYS A 143 5.51 19.27 7.22
C LYS A 143 4.44 19.37 8.30
N GLN A 144 3.16 19.23 7.97
CA GLN A 144 2.09 19.17 8.99
C GLN A 144 2.24 17.96 9.90
N LEU A 145 2.54 16.80 9.34
CA LEU A 145 2.80 15.59 10.14
C LEU A 145 3.97 15.78 11.09
N SER A 146 5.07 16.39 10.64
CA SER A 146 6.24 16.65 11.51
C SER A 146 5.91 17.57 12.70
N VAL A 147 5.06 18.58 12.48
CA VAL A 147 4.59 19.47 13.57
C VAL A 147 3.83 18.68 14.62
N HIS A 148 2.90 17.79 14.19
CA HIS A 148 2.14 16.95 15.12
C HIS A 148 3.03 15.92 15.84
N MET A 149 3.90 15.23 15.11
CA MET A 149 4.82 14.22 15.68
C MET A 149 5.82 14.82 16.68
N ARG A 150 6.18 16.10 16.48
CA ARG A 150 7.01 16.85 17.41
C ARG A 150 6.26 17.25 18.67
N ALA A 151 5.02 17.69 18.52
CA ALA A 151 4.22 18.26 19.60
C ALA A 151 3.61 17.20 20.52
N ASP A 152 3.32 16.02 20.03
CA ASP A 152 2.60 14.97 20.77
C ASP A 152 3.17 13.58 20.45
N ASP A 153 3.80 12.95 21.43
CA ASP A 153 4.37 11.60 21.29
C ASP A 153 3.28 10.54 21.08
N ALA A 154 2.03 10.79 21.48
CA ALA A 154 0.90 9.91 21.26
C ALA A 154 0.25 10.06 19.87
N PHE A 155 0.61 11.10 19.09
CA PHE A 155 0.04 11.38 17.79
C PHE A 155 0.11 10.18 16.84
N THR A 156 1.24 9.46 16.82
CA THR A 156 1.44 8.34 15.92
C THR A 156 0.50 7.17 16.19
N SER A 157 -0.06 7.03 17.38
CA SER A 157 -1.03 5.99 17.71
C SER A 157 -2.48 6.35 17.34
N ARG A 158 -2.76 7.65 17.11
CA ARG A 158 -4.08 8.17 16.72
C ARG A 158 -3.95 9.34 15.75
N PRO A 159 -3.41 9.10 14.54
CA PRO A 159 -3.10 10.18 13.63
C PRO A 159 -4.36 10.84 13.06
N HIS A 160 -4.28 12.16 12.89
CA HIS A 160 -5.31 12.95 12.22
C HIS A 160 -4.68 14.12 11.47
N LEU A 161 -5.31 14.56 10.40
CA LEU A 161 -4.98 15.77 9.68
C LEU A 161 -6.24 16.60 9.47
N GLY A 162 -6.17 17.87 9.84
CA GLY A 162 -7.33 18.75 9.81
C GLY A 162 -8.53 18.22 10.61
N GLY A 163 -8.29 17.53 11.74
CA GLY A 163 -9.31 16.90 12.55
C GLY A 163 -9.94 15.64 11.96
N ARG A 164 -9.38 15.10 10.87
CA ARG A 164 -9.92 13.93 10.16
C ARG A 164 -8.98 12.74 10.26
N CYS A 165 -9.54 11.55 10.51
CA CYS A 165 -8.83 10.30 10.33
C CYS A 165 -8.81 9.97 8.83
N LEU A 166 -7.68 9.57 8.32
CA LEU A 166 -7.50 9.24 6.90
C LEU A 166 -7.26 7.72 6.74
N GLU A 167 -7.33 7.23 5.51
CA GLU A 167 -6.86 5.88 5.19
C GLU A 167 -5.73 5.95 4.16
N THR A 168 -4.90 4.91 4.09
CA THR A 168 -3.82 4.80 3.13
C THR A 168 -3.66 3.37 2.65
N GLY A 169 -3.27 3.18 1.39
CA GLY A 169 -3.10 1.86 0.79
C GLY A 169 -2.78 1.95 -0.70
N CYS A 170 -2.72 0.80 -1.39
CA CYS A 170 -2.51 0.81 -2.84
C CYS A 170 -3.65 1.52 -3.59
N TRP A 171 -4.85 1.51 -3.05
CA TRP A 171 -6.01 2.23 -3.62
C TRP A 171 -5.86 3.74 -3.55
N SER A 172 -5.17 4.29 -2.57
CA SER A 172 -4.95 5.74 -2.48
C SER A 172 -4.00 6.28 -3.55
N ARG A 173 -3.22 5.41 -4.20
CA ARG A 173 -2.33 5.75 -5.32
C ARG A 173 -2.97 5.62 -6.71
N ALA A 174 -4.16 5.06 -6.77
CA ALA A 174 -4.83 4.78 -8.05
C ALA A 174 -5.47 6.02 -8.71
N GLY A 175 -5.31 7.20 -8.11
CA GLY A 175 -5.91 8.43 -8.58
C GLY A 175 -7.38 8.57 -8.15
N ALA A 176 -8.13 9.43 -8.83
CA ALA A 176 -9.48 9.87 -8.47
C ALA A 176 -10.59 8.79 -8.51
N VAL A 177 -10.26 7.52 -8.33
CA VAL A 177 -11.28 6.46 -8.24
C VAL A 177 -11.72 6.33 -6.78
N PRO A 178 -12.92 6.80 -6.43
CA PRO A 178 -13.43 6.61 -5.09
C PRO A 178 -13.57 5.12 -4.80
N VAL A 179 -12.93 4.65 -3.75
CA VAL A 179 -13.10 3.28 -3.27
C VAL A 179 -14.21 3.29 -2.23
N HIS A 180 -15.32 2.63 -2.56
CA HIS A 180 -16.53 2.71 -1.75
C HIS A 180 -16.77 1.46 -0.88
N ASP A 181 -16.05 0.35 -1.13
CA ASP A 181 -16.29 -0.91 -0.46
C ASP A 181 -14.99 -1.68 -0.16
N VAL A 182 -15.10 -2.71 0.65
CA VAL A 182 -13.96 -3.57 1.02
C VAL A 182 -13.48 -4.41 -0.16
N TRP A 183 -14.39 -4.88 -1.01
CA TRP A 183 -14.02 -5.70 -2.16
C TRP A 183 -13.11 -4.94 -3.14
N THR A 184 -13.47 -3.70 -3.47
CA THR A 184 -12.65 -2.85 -4.36
C THR A 184 -11.26 -2.61 -3.74
N ARG A 185 -11.14 -2.39 -2.43
CA ARG A 185 -9.83 -2.27 -1.75
C ARG A 185 -8.99 -3.53 -1.89
N LEU A 186 -9.60 -4.71 -1.81
CA LEU A 186 -8.91 -5.98 -2.04
C LEU A 186 -8.49 -6.14 -3.51
N ALA A 187 -9.39 -5.86 -4.45
CA ALA A 187 -9.17 -6.00 -5.89
C ALA A 187 -8.09 -5.03 -6.41
N MET A 188 -7.98 -3.82 -5.85
CA MET A 188 -6.94 -2.85 -6.21
C MET A 188 -5.51 -3.36 -6.00
N ARG A 189 -5.31 -4.42 -5.21
CA ARG A 189 -3.99 -5.08 -5.10
C ARG A 189 -3.55 -5.72 -6.41
N ILE A 190 -4.49 -6.25 -7.20
CA ILE A 190 -4.18 -6.78 -8.53
C ILE A 190 -3.70 -5.67 -9.44
N ALA A 191 -4.40 -4.54 -9.44
CA ALA A 191 -3.99 -3.37 -10.20
C ALA A 191 -2.58 -2.90 -9.81
N GLU A 192 -2.30 -2.81 -8.51
CA GLU A 192 -0.98 -2.39 -8.02
C GLU A 192 0.14 -3.34 -8.45
N VAL A 193 -0.04 -4.64 -8.32
CA VAL A 193 0.95 -5.64 -8.79
C VAL A 193 1.21 -5.49 -10.29
N THR A 194 0.15 -5.26 -11.07
CA THR A 194 0.25 -5.09 -12.52
C THR A 194 0.97 -3.79 -12.89
N PHE A 195 0.67 -2.69 -12.20
CA PHE A 195 1.38 -1.42 -12.38
C PHE A 195 2.85 -1.51 -11.95
N LEU A 196 3.16 -2.19 -10.84
CA LEU A 196 4.53 -2.45 -10.41
C LEU A 196 5.30 -3.25 -11.47
N ALA A 197 4.67 -4.27 -12.07
CA ALA A 197 5.32 -5.05 -13.12
C ALA A 197 5.54 -4.29 -14.43
N GLN A 198 4.86 -3.18 -14.64
CA GLN A 198 5.09 -2.28 -15.78
C GLN A 198 6.12 -1.18 -15.46
N ASP A 199 6.39 -0.92 -14.20
CA ASP A 199 7.29 0.14 -13.76
C ASP A 199 8.75 -0.23 -13.99
N THR A 200 9.32 0.22 -15.09
CA THR A 200 10.72 -0.04 -15.48
C THR A 200 11.76 0.81 -14.73
N GLN A 201 11.32 1.80 -13.96
CA GLN A 201 12.21 2.79 -13.32
C GLN A 201 12.06 2.88 -11.79
N GLY A 202 11.16 2.10 -11.20
CA GLY A 202 10.85 2.16 -9.77
C GLY A 202 10.27 3.50 -9.33
N LYS A 203 9.47 4.14 -10.19
CA LYS A 203 8.84 5.44 -9.92
C LYS A 203 7.40 5.33 -9.45
N ARG A 204 6.82 4.13 -9.50
CA ARG A 204 5.46 3.88 -9.06
C ARG A 204 5.26 4.17 -7.57
N LEU A 205 6.26 3.81 -6.76
CA LEU A 205 6.24 4.04 -5.33
C LEU A 205 7.08 5.27 -4.99
N GLN A 206 6.47 6.24 -4.37
CA GLN A 206 7.15 7.44 -3.95
C GLN A 206 7.87 7.22 -2.62
N ALA A 207 9.03 7.81 -2.49
CA ALA A 207 9.79 7.88 -1.25
C ALA A 207 10.71 9.09 -1.25
N GLY A 208 11.05 9.57 -0.08
CA GLY A 208 11.97 10.69 0.08
C GLY A 208 12.11 11.09 1.53
N ALA A 209 12.89 12.15 1.75
CA ALA A 209 13.02 12.78 3.05
C ALA A 209 13.24 14.28 2.89
N TRP A 210 12.69 15.06 3.82
CA TRP A 210 12.90 16.50 3.93
C TRP A 210 13.75 16.80 5.15
N SER A 211 14.77 17.66 4.97
CA SER A 211 15.41 18.33 6.09
C SER A 211 14.52 19.47 6.56
N LEU A 212 14.19 19.48 7.84
CA LEU A 212 13.32 20.47 8.48
C LEU A 212 14.12 21.57 9.20
N GLY A 213 15.47 21.49 9.16
CA GLY A 213 16.36 22.35 9.90
C GLY A 213 16.56 21.92 11.36
N ALA A 214 17.47 22.59 12.08
CA ALA A 214 17.71 22.37 13.51
C ALA A 214 17.91 20.88 13.92
N GLY A 215 18.53 20.07 13.07
CA GLY A 215 18.74 18.64 13.33
C GLY A 215 17.49 17.76 13.16
N GLU A 216 16.42 18.29 12.57
CA GLU A 216 15.20 17.52 12.30
C GLU A 216 15.07 17.08 10.85
N SER A 217 14.46 15.90 10.65
CA SER A 217 14.07 15.43 9.35
C SER A 217 12.81 14.57 9.39
N ILE A 218 12.11 14.52 8.26
CA ILE A 218 10.98 13.64 8.03
C ILE A 218 11.20 12.85 6.75
N ALA A 219 11.01 11.55 6.80
CA ALA A 219 11.11 10.67 5.65
C ALA A 219 9.83 9.87 5.48
N TRP A 220 9.54 9.50 4.25
CA TRP A 220 8.39 8.67 3.93
C TRP A 220 8.71 7.66 2.84
N CYS A 221 7.94 6.60 2.79
CA CYS A 221 7.86 5.73 1.64
C CYS A 221 6.46 5.14 1.49
N GLU A 222 6.05 4.97 0.25
CA GLU A 222 4.85 4.23 -0.09
C GLU A 222 5.17 2.73 -0.09
N THR A 223 4.40 1.98 0.69
CA THR A 223 4.54 0.52 0.81
C THR A 223 3.31 -0.18 0.25
N ALA A 224 3.31 -1.52 0.22
CA ALA A 224 2.13 -2.30 -0.12
C ALA A 224 0.92 -2.05 0.81
N ARG A 225 1.16 -1.52 2.01
CA ARG A 225 0.13 -1.25 3.03
C ARG A 225 -0.30 0.21 3.07
N GLY A 226 0.42 1.10 2.41
CA GLY A 226 0.21 2.54 2.42
C GLY A 226 1.47 3.32 2.75
N VAL A 227 1.31 4.56 3.16
CA VAL A 227 2.41 5.49 3.46
C VAL A 227 2.96 5.23 4.85
N LEU A 228 4.27 4.98 4.93
CA LEU A 228 5.05 4.88 6.15
C LEU A 228 5.85 6.17 6.31
N VAL A 229 5.78 6.81 7.47
CA VAL A 229 6.49 8.05 7.78
C VAL A 229 7.39 7.85 8.99
N HIS A 230 8.60 8.39 8.90
CA HIS A 230 9.59 8.46 9.99
C HIS A 230 9.94 9.92 10.24
N TRP A 231 9.89 10.35 11.48
CA TRP A 231 10.38 11.63 11.93
C TRP A 231 11.49 11.42 12.94
N LEU A 232 12.55 12.21 12.87
CA LEU A 232 13.62 12.17 13.84
C LEU A 232 14.20 13.55 14.12
N GLN A 233 14.80 13.66 15.30
CA GLN A 233 15.58 14.79 15.75
C GLN A 233 16.92 14.28 16.29
N VAL A 234 18.02 14.97 15.93
CA VAL A 234 19.35 14.69 16.45
C VAL A 234 19.84 15.84 17.31
N ASP A 235 20.68 15.51 18.29
CA ASP A 235 21.40 16.50 19.11
C ASP A 235 22.54 17.17 18.34
N GLY A 236 23.21 18.14 18.97
CA GLY A 236 24.36 18.86 18.39
C GLY A 236 25.58 17.97 18.10
N GLN A 237 25.55 16.70 18.49
CA GLN A 237 26.60 15.68 18.24
C GLN A 237 26.15 14.66 17.20
N GLY A 238 24.98 14.84 16.56
CA GLY A 238 24.44 13.95 15.55
C GLY A 238 23.83 12.64 16.08
N ARG A 239 23.59 12.54 17.39
CA ARG A 239 22.93 11.38 18.00
C ARG A 239 21.42 11.57 17.98
N ILE A 240 20.66 10.50 17.67
CA ILE A 240 19.20 10.54 17.69
C ILE A 240 18.72 10.82 19.11
N GLU A 241 18.05 11.96 19.30
CA GLU A 241 17.44 12.40 20.54
C GLU A 241 15.96 11.98 20.60
N ARG A 242 15.24 12.14 19.49
CA ARG A 242 13.85 11.73 19.36
C ARG A 242 13.61 11.02 18.04
N TYR A 243 12.75 10.02 18.05
CA TYR A 243 12.39 9.25 16.87
C TYR A 243 10.95 8.75 16.96
N SER A 244 10.18 8.99 15.92
CA SER A 244 8.78 8.57 15.82
C SER A 244 8.49 7.93 14.48
N VAL A 245 7.64 6.92 14.49
CA VAL A 245 7.20 6.19 13.30
C VAL A 245 5.69 6.26 13.21
N LEU A 246 5.18 6.72 12.08
CA LEU A 246 3.76 6.69 11.77
C LEU A 246 3.51 5.62 10.70
N ALA A 247 3.04 4.47 11.14
CA ALA A 247 2.78 3.33 10.28
C ALA A 247 1.44 3.48 9.54
N PRO A 248 1.30 2.91 8.32
CA PRO A 248 0.02 2.91 7.60
C PRO A 248 -1.10 2.23 8.39
N THR A 249 -0.77 1.30 9.27
CA THR A 249 -1.75 0.62 10.14
C THR A 249 -2.39 1.56 11.16
N GLU A 250 -1.67 2.56 11.64
CA GLU A 250 -2.21 3.53 12.61
C GLU A 250 -3.34 4.37 12.00
N TRP A 251 -3.19 4.73 10.71
CA TRP A 251 -4.26 5.37 9.96
C TRP A 251 -5.45 4.43 9.76
N ASN A 252 -5.19 3.26 9.18
CA ASN A 252 -6.24 2.35 8.73
C ASN A 252 -7.04 1.74 9.88
N PHE A 253 -6.40 1.46 11.03
CA PHE A 253 -7.02 0.90 12.24
C PHE A 253 -7.31 1.95 13.31
N HIS A 254 -7.30 3.23 12.96
CA HIS A 254 -7.68 4.28 13.89
C HIS A 254 -9.06 3.99 14.52
N PRO A 255 -9.25 4.17 15.83
CA PRO A 255 -10.53 3.83 16.50
C PRO A 255 -11.78 4.52 15.92
N GLN A 256 -11.59 5.63 15.23
CA GLN A 256 -12.63 6.37 14.51
C GLN A 256 -12.48 6.28 12.99
N GLY A 257 -11.58 5.43 12.47
CA GLY A 257 -11.24 5.31 11.06
C GLY A 257 -12.11 4.30 10.29
N ALA A 258 -11.71 4.06 9.04
CA ALA A 258 -12.43 3.23 8.08
C ALA A 258 -12.69 1.81 8.58
N VAL A 259 -11.66 1.12 9.10
CA VAL A 259 -11.81 -0.26 9.59
C VAL A 259 -12.74 -0.33 10.80
N ALA A 260 -12.64 0.62 11.74
CA ALA A 260 -13.54 0.65 12.89
C ALA A 260 -15.01 0.85 12.49
N GLN A 261 -15.28 1.66 11.48
CA GLN A 261 -16.64 1.81 10.93
C GLN A 261 -17.12 0.54 10.22
N LEU A 262 -16.27 -0.08 9.41
CA LEU A 262 -16.60 -1.33 8.74
C LEU A 262 -16.92 -2.45 9.73
N VAL A 263 -16.16 -2.57 10.80
CA VAL A 263 -16.41 -3.58 11.86
C VAL A 263 -17.74 -3.32 12.57
N ARG A 264 -18.09 -2.06 12.83
CA ARG A 264 -19.40 -1.72 13.43
C ARG A 264 -20.58 -1.95 12.47
N ALA A 265 -20.34 -1.90 11.16
CA ALA A 265 -21.35 -2.18 10.15
C ALA A 265 -21.51 -3.66 9.82
N LEU A 266 -20.67 -4.55 10.38
CA LEU A 266 -20.86 -5.99 10.24
C LEU A 266 -22.20 -6.37 10.87
N PRO A 267 -23.08 -7.12 10.15
CA PRO A 267 -24.34 -7.59 10.72
C PRO A 267 -24.06 -8.44 11.97
N GLU A 268 -24.85 -8.29 13.02
CA GLU A 268 -24.77 -9.13 14.23
C GLU A 268 -24.92 -10.64 13.93
N LEU A 269 -25.40 -10.98 12.74
CA LEU A 269 -25.58 -12.33 12.21
C LEU A 269 -24.28 -13.10 11.90
N VAL A 270 -23.12 -12.49 12.03
CA VAL A 270 -21.81 -13.16 11.92
C VAL A 270 -21.24 -13.51 13.31
N ALA A 271 -22.05 -13.45 14.36
CA ALA A 271 -21.67 -14.06 15.62
C ALA A 271 -21.40 -15.56 15.38
N PRO A 272 -20.23 -16.11 15.75
CA PRO A 272 -20.00 -17.52 15.63
C PRO A 272 -21.11 -18.21 16.44
N HIS A 273 -21.85 -19.10 15.79
CA HIS A 273 -22.70 -20.03 16.53
C HIS A 273 -21.78 -20.75 17.52
N ALA A 274 -21.89 -20.41 18.80
CA ALA A 274 -21.30 -21.18 19.88
C ALA A 274 -21.85 -22.61 19.73
N VAL A 275 -20.99 -23.53 19.34
CA VAL A 275 -21.20 -24.97 19.48
C VAL A 275 -20.45 -25.43 20.68
#